data_f4856a6351456db2fcbcf430286273c7
#
_entry.id   f4856a6351456db2fcbcf430286273c7
#
_cell.length_a   1.000
_cell.length_b   1.000
_cell.length_c   1.000
_cell.angle_alpha   90.00
_cell.angle_beta   90.00
_cell.angle_gamma   90.00
#
_symmetry.space_group_name_H-M   'P 1'
#
loop_
_entity.id
_entity.type
_entity.pdbx_description
1 polymer ?
#
loop_
_entity_poly.entity_id
_entity_poly.type
_entity_poly.pdbx_seq_one_letter_code
_entity_poly.pdbx_strand_id
1 'polypeptide(L)'
;MRYAIPILVGGFLLAKGHRLSDPLNLRVIPHVEALAWTGVVLCAAGLAFCIWARFTLGRNWSGVVTLKGGHKLIVHGPYALVRHPIYTGLLTMFVATVLVLGHVAGIVAAPLVFVSIWIKLRHEEKLMLEQFPKEYAAYQQRVKRIIPFIL
;
A
#
# COMPACT_ATOMS: atom_id res chain seq x y z
N MET A 1 -5.49 -11.17 11.68
CA MET A 1 -4.22 -10.96 12.42
C MET A 1 -2.96 -11.39 11.66
N ARG A 2 -3.01 -12.38 10.79
CA ARG A 2 -1.84 -12.92 10.06
C ARG A 2 -1.02 -11.89 9.24
N TYR A 3 -1.65 -10.83 8.72
CA TYR A 3 -1.00 -9.82 7.86
C TYR A 3 -0.43 -8.62 8.63
N ALA A 4 -0.84 -8.43 9.88
CA ALA A 4 -0.41 -7.29 10.67
C ALA A 4 1.05 -7.44 11.13
N ILE A 5 1.47 -8.64 11.49
CA ILE A 5 2.82 -8.89 12.02
C ILE A 5 3.92 -8.47 11.05
N PRO A 6 3.94 -8.92 9.77
CA PRO A 6 4.99 -8.50 8.83
C PRO A 6 4.95 -6.99 8.51
N ILE A 7 3.77 -6.38 8.52
CA ILE A 7 3.64 -4.93 8.33
C ILE A 7 4.24 -4.18 9.52
N LEU A 8 3.96 -4.63 10.74
CA LEU A 8 4.53 -4.05 11.97
C LEU A 8 6.05 -4.24 12.04
N VAL A 9 6.55 -5.43 11.67
CA VAL A 9 7.99 -5.70 11.58
C VAL A 9 8.64 -4.81 10.53
N GLY A 10 8.05 -4.68 9.34
CA GLY A 10 8.54 -3.79 8.30
C GLY A 10 8.54 -2.33 8.72
N GLY A 11 7.47 -1.87 9.37
CA GLY A 11 7.41 -0.52 9.96
C GLY A 11 8.44 -0.29 11.06
N PHE A 12 8.65 -1.28 11.93
CA PHE A 12 9.69 -1.22 12.96
C PHE A 12 11.10 -1.15 12.35
N LEU A 13 11.41 -2.01 11.37
CA LEU A 13 12.70 -1.98 10.67
C LEU A 13 12.91 -0.62 9.98
N LEU A 14 11.88 -0.05 9.37
CA LEU A 14 11.96 1.25 8.75
C LEU A 14 12.21 2.37 9.78
N ALA A 15 11.48 2.35 10.90
CA ALA A 15 11.55 3.41 11.92
C ALA A 15 12.79 3.31 12.81
N LYS A 16 13.29 2.11 13.08
CA LYS A 16 14.36 1.84 14.03
C LYS A 16 15.62 1.24 13.42
N GLY A 17 15.62 0.98 12.10
CA GLY A 17 16.74 0.35 11.41
C GLY A 17 18.08 1.05 11.64
N HIS A 18 18.06 2.40 11.75
CA HIS A 18 19.23 3.22 12.04
C HIS A 18 19.81 3.02 13.47
N ARG A 19 19.07 2.34 14.35
CA ARG A 19 19.50 2.00 15.74
C ARG A 19 19.88 0.53 15.91
N LEU A 20 19.74 -0.25 14.84
CA LEU A 20 20.12 -1.67 14.85
C LEU A 20 21.63 -1.80 14.62
N SER A 21 22.15 -2.97 14.94
CA SER A 21 23.56 -3.33 14.64
C SER A 21 23.76 -3.56 13.14
N ASP A 22 25.01 -3.44 12.69
CA ASP A 22 25.39 -3.84 11.33
C ASP A 22 24.95 -5.30 11.04
N PRO A 23 24.52 -5.62 9.81
CA PRO A 23 24.53 -4.77 8.60
C PRO A 23 23.25 -3.93 8.37
N LEU A 24 22.23 -4.05 9.22
CA LEU A 24 20.91 -3.42 8.98
C LEU A 24 20.97 -1.89 9.06
N ASN A 25 21.89 -1.36 9.88
CA ASN A 25 22.11 0.08 9.99
C ASN A 25 22.92 0.67 8.83
N LEU A 26 23.55 -0.17 8.00
CA LEU A 26 24.35 0.31 6.89
C LEU A 26 23.49 1.14 5.92
N ARG A 27 23.92 2.36 5.63
CA ARG A 27 23.31 3.20 4.60
C ARG A 27 23.89 2.85 3.23
N VAL A 28 23.05 2.42 2.30
CA VAL A 28 23.45 2.02 0.93
C VAL A 28 22.94 2.96 -0.14
N ILE A 29 21.88 3.74 0.16
CA ILE A 29 21.41 4.80 -0.73
C ILE A 29 22.05 6.12 -0.27
N PRO A 30 22.82 6.83 -1.14
CA PRO A 30 23.49 8.05 -0.76
C PRO A 30 22.50 9.15 -0.35
N HIS A 31 22.93 9.98 0.61
CA HIS A 31 22.13 11.13 1.01
C HIS A 31 22.37 12.27 0.02
N VAL A 32 21.51 12.35 -0.97
CA VAL A 32 21.50 13.46 -1.96
C VAL A 32 20.21 14.26 -1.79
N GLU A 33 20.33 15.55 -1.80
CA GLU A 33 19.19 16.47 -1.61
C GLU A 33 18.04 16.19 -2.59
N ALA A 34 18.38 15.89 -3.85
CA ALA A 34 17.39 15.53 -4.87
C ALA A 34 16.57 14.27 -4.49
N LEU A 35 17.20 13.25 -3.91
CA LEU A 35 16.50 12.05 -3.43
C LEU A 35 15.63 12.36 -2.22
N ALA A 36 16.09 13.22 -1.31
CA ALA A 36 15.31 13.65 -0.16
C ALA A 36 14.02 14.38 -0.60
N TRP A 37 14.13 15.36 -1.49
CA TRP A 37 12.96 16.06 -2.03
C TRP A 37 12.04 15.15 -2.83
N THR A 38 12.60 14.25 -3.66
CA THR A 38 11.81 13.24 -4.37
C THR A 38 11.01 12.37 -3.40
N GLY A 39 11.63 11.93 -2.31
CA GLY A 39 10.94 11.15 -1.28
C GLY A 39 9.82 11.93 -0.59
N VAL A 40 10.04 13.21 -0.27
CA VAL A 40 9.01 14.08 0.31
C VAL A 40 7.81 14.23 -0.63
N VAL A 41 8.07 14.51 -1.91
CA VAL A 41 7.01 14.64 -2.93
C VAL A 41 6.23 13.35 -3.11
N LEU A 42 6.92 12.21 -3.22
CA LEU A 42 6.28 10.90 -3.34
C LEU A 42 5.45 10.55 -2.09
N CYS A 43 5.95 10.89 -0.90
CA CYS A 43 5.24 10.66 0.35
C CYS A 43 3.96 11.50 0.41
N ALA A 44 4.05 12.78 0.06
CA ALA A 44 2.90 13.67 -0.01
C ALA A 44 1.86 13.22 -1.05
N ALA A 45 2.32 12.80 -2.25
CA ALA A 45 1.45 12.26 -3.29
C ALA A 45 0.76 10.96 -2.86
N GLY A 46 1.49 10.04 -2.23
CA GLY A 46 0.94 8.80 -1.69
C GLY A 46 -0.12 9.06 -0.61
N LEU A 47 0.14 10.00 0.29
CA LEU A 47 -0.82 10.42 1.31
C LEU A 47 -2.07 11.04 0.71
N ALA A 48 -1.91 11.98 -0.23
CA ALA A 48 -3.03 12.60 -0.93
C ALA A 48 -3.89 11.55 -1.66
N PHE A 49 -3.26 10.56 -2.29
CA PHE A 49 -3.95 9.46 -2.97
C PHE A 49 -4.72 8.57 -1.99
N CYS A 50 -4.15 8.25 -0.82
CA CYS A 50 -4.84 7.55 0.25
C CYS A 50 -6.08 8.33 0.76
N ILE A 51 -5.91 9.62 0.99
CA ILE A 51 -6.98 10.51 1.47
C ILE A 51 -8.12 10.55 0.44
N TRP A 52 -7.79 10.78 -0.83
CA TRP A 52 -8.78 10.77 -1.92
C TRP A 52 -9.53 9.44 -1.99
N ALA A 53 -8.82 8.31 -1.94
CA ALA A 53 -9.43 6.99 -1.92
C ALA A 53 -10.35 6.78 -0.72
N ARG A 54 -9.93 7.22 0.46
CA ARG A 54 -10.71 7.12 1.69
C ARG A 54 -12.01 7.93 1.62
N PHE A 55 -11.94 9.15 1.12
CA PHE A 55 -13.13 9.99 0.93
C PHE A 55 -14.09 9.40 -0.12
N THR A 56 -13.55 8.87 -1.22
CA THR A 56 -14.36 8.24 -2.27
C THR A 56 -15.14 7.02 -1.76
N LEU A 57 -14.55 6.21 -0.85
CA LEU A 57 -15.26 5.10 -0.20
C LEU A 57 -16.37 5.58 0.74
N GLY A 58 -16.18 6.71 1.39
CA GLY A 58 -17.15 7.25 2.35
C GLY A 58 -17.59 6.21 3.39
N ARG A 59 -18.89 5.94 3.48
CA ARG A 59 -19.50 4.97 4.41
C ARG A 59 -19.23 3.50 4.04
N ASN A 60 -18.82 3.21 2.80
CA ASN A 60 -18.47 1.85 2.37
C ASN A 60 -17.09 1.40 2.88
N TRP A 61 -16.32 2.30 3.50
CA TRP A 61 -15.05 1.92 4.10
C TRP A 61 -15.23 1.08 5.37
N SER A 62 -14.47 -0.01 5.45
CA SER A 62 -14.34 -0.81 6.67
C SER A 62 -12.86 -1.14 6.89
N GLY A 63 -12.37 -0.91 8.11
CA GLY A 63 -10.99 -1.30 8.49
C GLY A 63 -10.82 -2.81 8.64
N VAL A 64 -11.93 -3.54 8.74
CA VAL A 64 -11.98 -5.00 8.77
C VAL A 64 -12.71 -5.45 7.50
N VAL A 65 -12.19 -6.49 6.85
CA VAL A 65 -12.82 -7.09 5.68
C VAL A 65 -14.09 -7.80 6.16
N THR A 66 -15.24 -7.09 6.07
CA THR A 66 -16.54 -7.61 6.48
C THR A 66 -17.56 -7.38 5.38
N LEU A 67 -18.36 -8.40 5.14
CA LEU A 67 -19.52 -8.32 4.26
C LEU A 67 -20.65 -7.61 5.02
N LYS A 68 -20.95 -6.37 4.66
CA LYS A 68 -22.10 -5.63 5.21
C LYS A 68 -23.17 -5.54 4.13
N GLY A 69 -24.40 -5.88 4.49
CA GLY A 69 -25.56 -5.69 3.60
C GLY A 69 -25.72 -4.22 3.20
N GLY A 70 -26.06 -3.97 1.93
CA GLY A 70 -26.28 -2.63 1.39
C GLY A 70 -25.04 -1.88 0.91
N HIS A 71 -23.83 -2.48 0.95
CA HIS A 71 -22.66 -1.89 0.33
C HIS A 71 -22.77 -1.89 -1.21
N LYS A 72 -22.34 -0.78 -1.82
CA LYS A 72 -22.22 -0.66 -3.29
C LYS A 72 -20.76 -0.81 -3.70
N LEU A 73 -20.51 -1.47 -4.82
CA LEU A 73 -19.17 -1.53 -5.42
C LEU A 73 -18.78 -0.13 -5.93
N ILE A 74 -17.71 0.43 -5.40
CA ILE A 74 -17.16 1.73 -5.79
C ILE A 74 -16.09 1.50 -6.86
N VAL A 75 -16.31 2.06 -8.06
CA VAL A 75 -15.44 1.89 -9.24
C VAL A 75 -15.04 3.22 -9.89
N HIS A 76 -15.27 4.34 -9.22
CA HIS A 76 -14.98 5.69 -9.70
C HIS A 76 -13.88 6.39 -8.89
N GLY A 77 -13.46 7.57 -9.33
CA GLY A 77 -12.37 8.30 -8.70
C GLY A 77 -11.06 7.51 -8.74
N PRO A 78 -10.30 7.39 -7.64
CA PRO A 78 -9.04 6.64 -7.60
C PRO A 78 -9.24 5.13 -7.85
N TYR A 79 -10.46 4.61 -7.62
CA TYR A 79 -10.84 3.22 -7.91
C TYR A 79 -11.02 2.96 -9.42
N ALA A 80 -11.12 4.00 -10.25
CA ALA A 80 -11.06 3.84 -11.70
C ALA A 80 -9.62 3.65 -12.21
N LEU A 81 -8.62 4.04 -11.44
CA LEU A 81 -7.20 3.92 -11.78
C LEU A 81 -6.61 2.58 -11.33
N VAL A 82 -6.86 2.23 -10.08
CA VAL A 82 -6.45 0.96 -9.46
C VAL A 82 -7.53 0.45 -8.51
N ARG A 83 -7.62 -0.87 -8.34
CA ARG A 83 -8.62 -1.48 -7.45
C ARG A 83 -8.35 -1.22 -5.97
N HIS A 84 -7.08 -1.01 -5.61
CA HIS A 84 -6.64 -0.84 -4.22
C HIS A 84 -5.84 0.46 -4.00
N PRO A 85 -6.44 1.64 -4.26
CA PRO A 85 -5.71 2.91 -4.24
C PRO A 85 -5.13 3.26 -2.86
N ILE A 86 -5.76 2.86 -1.76
CA ILE A 86 -5.21 3.05 -0.41
C ILE A 86 -3.89 2.30 -0.26
N TYR A 87 -3.82 1.03 -0.73
CA TYR A 87 -2.57 0.27 -0.65
C TYR A 87 -1.52 0.78 -1.62
N THR A 88 -1.91 1.28 -2.78
CA THR A 88 -1.00 1.98 -3.71
C THR A 88 -0.34 3.17 -3.01
N GLY A 89 -1.12 4.04 -2.39
CA GLY A 89 -0.59 5.20 -1.67
C GLY A 89 0.29 4.81 -0.48
N LEU A 90 -0.10 3.80 0.31
CA LEU A 90 0.71 3.29 1.43
C LEU A 90 2.05 2.72 0.94
N LEU A 91 2.07 1.94 -0.13
CA LEU A 91 3.31 1.40 -0.72
C LEU A 91 4.19 2.52 -1.29
N THR A 92 3.59 3.52 -1.91
CA THR A 92 4.32 4.70 -2.41
C THR A 92 5.00 5.44 -1.26
N MET A 93 4.28 5.72 -0.17
CA MET A 93 4.86 6.35 1.02
C MET A 93 5.97 5.49 1.64
N PHE A 94 5.78 4.17 1.70
CA PHE A 94 6.77 3.26 2.25
C PHE A 94 8.06 3.27 1.41
N VAL A 95 7.95 3.15 0.09
CA VAL A 95 9.10 3.21 -0.83
C VAL A 95 9.79 4.57 -0.75
N ALA A 96 9.04 5.66 -0.72
CA ALA A 96 9.56 7.01 -0.55
C ALA A 96 10.41 7.13 0.73
N THR A 97 9.92 6.57 1.85
CA THR A 97 10.64 6.58 3.13
C THR A 97 11.91 5.73 3.07
N VAL A 98 11.86 4.55 2.41
CA VAL A 98 13.07 3.72 2.19
C VAL A 98 14.13 4.48 1.39
N LEU A 99 13.72 5.21 0.35
CA LEU A 99 14.64 6.02 -0.47
C LEU A 99 15.31 7.11 0.34
N VAL A 100 14.57 7.82 1.18
CA VAL A 100 15.10 8.91 2.02
C VAL A 100 16.02 8.39 3.11
N LEU A 101 15.61 7.35 3.83
CA LEU A 101 16.40 6.77 4.91
C LEU A 101 17.63 6.03 4.40
N GLY A 102 17.52 5.33 3.28
CA GLY A 102 18.62 4.68 2.58
C GLY A 102 19.30 3.52 3.30
N HIS A 103 18.74 3.01 4.41
CA HIS A 103 19.31 1.91 5.19
C HIS A 103 18.91 0.53 4.66
N VAL A 104 19.81 -0.45 4.81
CA VAL A 104 19.55 -1.85 4.46
C VAL A 104 18.27 -2.37 5.11
N ALA A 105 17.99 -2.00 6.36
CA ALA A 105 16.78 -2.38 7.07
C ALA A 105 15.50 -2.04 6.30
N GLY A 106 15.43 -0.85 5.67
CA GLY A 106 14.29 -0.45 4.84
C GLY A 106 14.16 -1.29 3.57
N ILE A 107 15.29 -1.60 2.93
CA ILE A 107 15.32 -2.45 1.73
C ILE A 107 14.86 -3.87 2.04
N VAL A 108 15.26 -4.42 3.18
CA VAL A 108 14.80 -5.74 3.65
C VAL A 108 13.33 -5.71 4.05
N ALA A 109 12.86 -4.61 4.62
CA ALA A 109 11.46 -4.44 5.01
C ALA A 109 10.51 -4.35 3.82
N ALA A 110 10.96 -3.78 2.70
CA ALA A 110 10.10 -3.52 1.53
C ALA A 110 9.44 -4.79 0.96
N PRO A 111 10.15 -5.88 0.66
CA PRO A 111 9.51 -7.11 0.19
C PRO A 111 8.58 -7.73 1.24
N LEU A 112 8.88 -7.65 2.52
CA LEU A 112 8.03 -8.18 3.58
C LEU A 112 6.69 -7.44 3.63
N VAL A 113 6.72 -6.11 3.57
CA VAL A 113 5.52 -5.27 3.54
C VAL A 113 4.73 -5.51 2.25
N PHE A 114 5.41 -5.56 1.10
CA PHE A 114 4.76 -5.82 -0.18
C PHE A 114 4.04 -7.16 -0.21
N VAL A 115 4.72 -8.25 0.18
CA VAL A 115 4.13 -9.60 0.23
C VAL A 115 2.94 -9.64 1.17
N SER A 116 3.02 -9.01 2.33
CA SER A 116 1.92 -8.97 3.30
C SER A 116 0.69 -8.25 2.76
N ILE A 117 0.90 -7.09 2.12
CA ILE A 117 -0.17 -6.36 1.43
C ILE A 117 -0.73 -7.21 0.29
N TRP A 118 0.12 -7.84 -0.52
CA TRP A 118 -0.30 -8.70 -1.63
C TRP A 118 -1.22 -9.84 -1.20
N ILE A 119 -0.86 -10.54 -0.13
CA ILE A 119 -1.69 -11.62 0.43
C ILE A 119 -3.02 -11.06 0.92
N LYS A 120 -3.00 -9.90 1.60
CA LYS A 120 -4.21 -9.24 2.08
C LYS A 120 -5.13 -8.83 0.92
N LEU A 121 -4.59 -8.24 -0.14
CA LEU A 121 -5.34 -7.86 -1.34
C LEU A 121 -6.05 -9.07 -1.98
N ARG A 122 -5.34 -10.18 -2.12
CA ARG A 122 -5.94 -11.41 -2.68
C ARG A 122 -7.12 -11.91 -1.85
N HIS A 123 -7.01 -11.78 -0.53
CA HIS A 123 -8.11 -12.16 0.37
C HIS A 123 -9.30 -11.19 0.23
N GLU A 124 -9.04 -9.88 0.18
CA GLU A 124 -10.09 -8.86 -0.04
C GLU A 124 -10.79 -9.05 -1.39
N GLU A 125 -10.05 -9.31 -2.47
CA GLU A 125 -10.64 -9.58 -3.78
C GLU A 125 -11.50 -10.84 -3.81
N LYS A 126 -11.13 -11.88 -3.08
CA LYS A 126 -11.96 -13.08 -2.94
C LYS A 126 -13.31 -12.75 -2.32
N LEU A 127 -13.32 -11.99 -1.23
CA LEU A 127 -14.56 -11.56 -0.57
C LEU A 127 -15.39 -10.61 -1.45
N MET A 128 -14.74 -9.74 -2.23
CA MET A 128 -15.45 -8.89 -3.20
C MET A 128 -16.12 -9.72 -4.30
N LEU A 129 -15.47 -10.78 -4.79
CA LEU A 129 -16.07 -11.71 -5.76
C LEU A 129 -17.25 -12.51 -5.17
N GLU A 130 -17.19 -12.85 -3.89
CA GLU A 130 -18.32 -13.50 -3.20
C GLU A 130 -19.51 -12.55 -3.04
N GLN A 131 -19.26 -11.27 -2.77
CA GLN A 131 -20.29 -10.25 -2.57
C GLN A 131 -20.87 -9.69 -3.90
N PHE A 132 -20.02 -9.50 -4.89
CA PHE A 132 -20.34 -8.89 -6.19
C PHE A 132 -19.83 -9.75 -7.36
N PRO A 133 -20.35 -10.98 -7.56
CA PRO A 133 -19.71 -11.95 -8.47
C PRO A 133 -19.59 -11.46 -9.91
N LYS A 134 -20.61 -10.79 -10.43
CA LYS A 134 -20.65 -10.29 -11.83
C LYS A 134 -19.94 -8.94 -11.98
N GLU A 135 -20.28 -7.99 -11.09
CA GLU A 135 -19.80 -6.61 -11.16
C GLU A 135 -18.29 -6.54 -10.87
N TYR A 136 -17.83 -7.26 -9.84
CA TYR A 136 -16.42 -7.26 -9.47
C TYR A 136 -15.56 -8.02 -10.50
N ALA A 137 -16.04 -9.12 -11.06
CA ALA A 137 -15.36 -9.83 -12.14
C ALA A 137 -15.14 -8.93 -13.38
N ALA A 138 -16.18 -8.18 -13.80
CA ALA A 138 -16.07 -7.22 -14.89
C ALA A 138 -15.12 -6.05 -14.55
N TYR A 139 -15.11 -5.60 -13.30
CA TYR A 139 -14.21 -4.55 -12.81
C TYR A 139 -12.75 -5.01 -12.84
N GLN A 140 -12.45 -6.25 -12.42
CA GLN A 140 -11.11 -6.84 -12.45
C GLN A 140 -10.50 -6.92 -13.86
N GLN A 141 -11.32 -7.08 -14.89
CA GLN A 141 -10.85 -7.12 -16.29
C GLN A 141 -10.39 -5.74 -16.79
N ARG A 142 -10.96 -4.65 -16.27
CA ARG A 142 -10.70 -3.29 -16.72
C ARG A 142 -9.66 -2.53 -15.90
N VAL A 143 -9.61 -2.79 -14.61
CA VAL A 143 -8.78 -2.02 -13.67
C VAL A 143 -7.78 -2.93 -12.99
N LYS A 144 -6.52 -2.52 -12.91
CA LYS A 144 -5.42 -3.27 -12.26
C LYS A 144 -5.44 -3.10 -10.74
N ARG A 145 -4.67 -3.93 -10.02
CA ARG A 145 -4.69 -3.97 -8.55
C ARG A 145 -4.09 -2.73 -7.91
N ILE A 146 -2.81 -2.48 -8.17
CA ILE A 146 -1.96 -1.53 -7.42
C ILE A 146 -1.29 -0.53 -8.35
N ILE A 147 -0.78 -0.98 -9.50
CA ILE A 147 -0.07 -0.15 -10.46
C ILE A 147 -0.96 0.00 -11.69
N PRO A 148 -1.37 1.22 -12.07
CA PRO A 148 -2.20 1.45 -13.23
C PRO A 148 -1.60 0.78 -14.48
N PHE A 149 -2.43 0.10 -15.24
CA PHE A 149 -2.11 -0.59 -16.50
C PHE A 149 -1.16 -1.80 -16.39
N ILE A 150 -0.51 -2.04 -15.25
CA ILE A 150 0.53 -3.09 -15.11
C ILE A 150 0.06 -4.19 -14.15
N LEU A 151 -0.18 -3.88 -12.90
CA LEU A 151 -0.36 -4.86 -11.80
C LEU A 151 -1.61 -4.58 -10.95
#